data_3232dea40ee40bc51d2d0205251ddda3
#
_entry.id   3232dea40ee40bc51d2d0205251ddda3
#
_cell.length_a   1.000
_cell.length_b   1.000
_cell.length_c   1.000
_cell.angle_alpha   90.00
_cell.angle_beta   90.00
_cell.angle_gamma   90.00
#
_symmetry.space_group_name_H-M   'P 1'
#
loop_
_entity.id
_entity.type
_entity.pdbx_description
1 polymer ?
#
loop_
_entity_poly.entity_id
_entity_poly.type
_entity_poly.pdbx_seq_one_letter_code
_entity_poly.pdbx_strand_id
1 'polypeptide(L)'
;MVKNSFDADAKRVDISFCNLKNNDDQENTNDSYTEHTSRLIIRDDGIGMNLEDIENKWLNIAYSEKKNNSRQHNRTMAGAKGVGRFSCDRLGHYLNLYTRKDGEQCILLKIDWKEFEIDDQGKEIQSINLEYDIVNDEYLRQKGFASFNHGVILEIIKLRSNWVRVENDKWITEKLTGLKKYLEKLINPNQAFEKNDFGIYLNADEFVQENDSKSQSEKFIGKIENTIFQKLDFKTTSIECKSIEGGKQILTTLKDKGETIFWIKEISDYYPKIKDFKISLYYLNTYAKAFFTKQTGIRSVAYGSVFLFLNGFRIPPYGEEGDDWLKLEQRRTQGYARFISARDLVGQIEILDTNDSFKIVSSREGLVKNDNYEKLVERDGGLFYKVLRRLEKYVVDGLNWDSIPEEDKNKVSEIEKKIISGELTEDNLKYQED
;
A
#
# COMPACT_ATOMS: atom_id res chain seq x y z
N MET A 1 8.62 4.20 6.37
CA MET A 1 9.39 5.15 5.58
C MET A 1 8.52 5.81 4.53
N VAL A 2 8.01 5.13 3.49
CA VAL A 2 7.16 5.70 2.41
C VAL A 2 6.01 6.58 2.93
N LYS A 3 5.33 6.16 4.01
CA LYS A 3 4.28 6.94 4.66
C LYS A 3 4.79 8.25 5.28
N ASN A 4 6.02 8.24 5.82
CA ASN A 4 6.62 9.46 6.36
C ASN A 4 6.97 10.44 5.24
N SER A 5 7.46 9.93 4.10
CA SER A 5 7.73 10.75 2.92
C SER A 5 6.46 11.41 2.39
N PHE A 6 5.35 10.67 2.33
CA PHE A 6 4.05 11.25 1.97
C PHE A 6 3.61 12.34 2.95
N ASP A 7 3.74 12.10 4.26
CA ASP A 7 3.39 13.08 5.30
C ASP A 7 4.32 14.32 5.26
N ALA A 8 5.52 14.17 4.70
CA ALA A 8 6.47 15.27 4.44
C ALA A 8 6.23 15.98 3.09
N ASP A 9 5.06 15.79 2.50
CA ASP A 9 4.62 16.38 1.22
C ASP A 9 5.48 15.99 0.00
N ALA A 10 6.19 14.86 0.08
CA ALA A 10 6.93 14.33 -1.04
C ALA A 10 6.01 14.03 -2.22
N LYS A 11 6.51 14.25 -3.44
CA LYS A 11 5.85 13.82 -4.68
C LYS A 11 6.44 12.51 -5.19
N ARG A 12 7.67 12.23 -4.81
CA ARG A 12 8.41 11.06 -5.28
C ARG A 12 9.15 10.38 -4.13
N VAL A 13 9.08 9.04 -4.13
CA VAL A 13 9.92 8.19 -3.27
C VAL A 13 10.60 7.15 -4.15
N ASP A 14 11.93 7.17 -4.16
CA ASP A 14 12.76 6.16 -4.79
C ASP A 14 13.27 5.18 -3.76
N ILE A 15 13.09 3.88 -4.01
CA ILE A 15 13.57 2.77 -3.19
C ILE A 15 14.58 2.01 -4.06
N SER A 16 15.86 2.08 -3.73
CA SER A 16 16.94 1.51 -4.54
C SER A 16 17.72 0.48 -3.76
N PHE A 17 17.89 -0.70 -4.34
CA PHE A 17 18.77 -1.74 -3.83
C PHE A 17 20.08 -1.73 -4.61
N CYS A 18 21.20 -1.79 -3.89
CA CYS A 18 22.55 -1.80 -4.45
C CYS A 18 23.40 -2.89 -3.80
N ASN A 19 24.32 -3.47 -4.57
CA ASN A 19 25.32 -4.43 -4.13
C ASN A 19 24.73 -5.71 -3.51
N LEU A 20 23.55 -6.15 -3.96
CA LEU A 20 22.91 -7.37 -3.45
C LEU A 20 23.57 -8.64 -3.99
N LYS A 21 24.32 -8.56 -5.09
CA LYS A 21 25.06 -9.70 -5.67
C LYS A 21 26.36 -10.00 -4.92
N ASN A 22 26.82 -9.08 -4.06
CA ASN A 22 28.04 -9.26 -3.29
C ASN A 22 27.78 -10.09 -2.04
N ASN A 23 28.40 -11.25 -1.94
CA ASN A 23 28.31 -12.15 -0.77
C ASN A 23 29.22 -11.72 0.40
N ASP A 24 30.00 -10.66 0.27
CA ASP A 24 31.01 -10.23 1.26
C ASP A 24 30.41 -9.86 2.62
N ASP A 25 29.10 -9.58 2.69
CA ASP A 25 28.43 -9.22 3.94
C ASP A 25 28.35 -10.38 4.95
N GLN A 26 28.45 -11.63 4.48
CA GLN A 26 28.38 -12.84 5.34
C GLN A 26 29.74 -13.29 5.89
N GLU A 27 30.83 -12.96 5.21
CA GLU A 27 32.18 -13.42 5.58
C GLU A 27 32.99 -12.37 6.37
N ASN A 28 32.65 -11.08 6.25
CA ASN A 28 33.36 -10.01 6.95
C ASN A 28 32.76 -9.75 8.34
N THR A 29 33.38 -10.32 9.36
CA THR A 29 33.12 -10.01 10.77
C THR A 29 33.66 -8.62 11.18
N ASN A 30 34.30 -7.88 10.28
CA ASN A 30 34.79 -6.53 10.53
C ASN A 30 33.64 -5.53 10.66
N ASP A 31 33.71 -4.69 11.69
CA ASP A 31 32.74 -3.67 12.04
C ASP A 31 32.73 -2.45 11.10
N SER A 32 33.25 -2.60 9.88
CA SER A 32 33.31 -1.55 8.86
C SER A 32 32.54 -1.94 7.61
N TYR A 33 32.03 -0.96 6.89
CA TYR A 33 31.40 -1.14 5.60
C TYR A 33 32.20 -0.43 4.50
N THR A 34 32.12 -0.95 3.28
CA THR A 34 32.75 -0.41 2.08
C THR A 34 31.71 0.08 1.08
N GLU A 35 32.13 0.66 -0.03
CA GLU A 35 31.24 1.01 -1.13
C GLU A 35 30.56 -0.21 -1.80
N HIS A 36 31.12 -1.42 -1.61
CA HIS A 36 30.59 -2.68 -2.15
C HIS A 36 29.63 -3.41 -1.20
N THR A 37 29.44 -2.92 0.02
CA THR A 37 28.50 -3.48 1.00
C THR A 37 27.07 -3.30 0.53
N SER A 38 26.20 -4.29 0.80
CA SER A 38 24.77 -4.24 0.43
C SER A 38 24.05 -3.03 1.01
N ARG A 39 23.18 -2.39 0.22
CA ARG A 39 22.49 -1.15 0.61
C ARG A 39 21.05 -1.13 0.15
N LEU A 40 20.24 -0.51 0.99
CA LEU A 40 18.90 -0.05 0.65
C LEU A 40 18.86 1.47 0.82
N ILE A 41 18.61 2.17 -0.27
CA ILE A 41 18.52 3.63 -0.30
C ILE A 41 17.07 4.02 -0.51
N ILE A 42 16.52 4.82 0.41
CA ILE A 42 15.18 5.38 0.30
C ILE A 42 15.33 6.90 0.23
N ARG A 43 14.97 7.47 -0.91
CA ARG A 43 15.06 8.89 -1.17
C ARG A 43 13.68 9.48 -1.41
N ASP A 44 13.42 10.63 -0.79
CA ASP A 44 12.22 11.43 -1.08
C ASP A 44 12.57 12.90 -1.37
N ASP A 45 11.64 13.58 -2.00
CA ASP A 45 11.66 15.01 -2.31
C ASP A 45 10.72 15.81 -1.40
N GLY A 46 10.51 15.33 -0.16
CA GLY A 46 9.69 16.02 0.84
C GLY A 46 10.37 17.27 1.40
N ILE A 47 9.74 17.88 2.40
CA ILE A 47 10.21 19.14 3.02
C ILE A 47 11.61 19.03 3.68
N GLY A 48 12.11 17.82 3.96
CA GLY A 48 13.34 17.58 4.68
C GLY A 48 13.27 17.96 6.15
N MET A 49 14.43 17.91 6.82
CA MET A 49 14.60 18.24 8.25
C MET A 49 15.84 19.11 8.44
N ASN A 50 15.79 20.04 9.40
CA ASN A 50 16.95 20.71 9.92
C ASN A 50 17.42 20.07 11.25
N LEU A 51 18.45 20.60 11.86
CA LEU A 51 19.00 20.03 13.09
C LEU A 51 17.98 20.01 14.23
N GLU A 52 17.21 21.07 14.38
CA GLU A 52 16.14 21.14 15.38
C GLU A 52 15.06 20.07 15.17
N ASP A 53 14.69 19.80 13.92
CA ASP A 53 13.75 18.73 13.58
C ASP A 53 14.33 17.35 13.88
N ILE A 54 15.64 17.14 13.63
CA ILE A 54 16.31 15.89 13.96
C ILE A 54 16.31 15.67 15.47
N GLU A 55 16.75 16.65 16.26
CA GLU A 55 16.87 16.54 17.72
C GLU A 55 15.49 16.39 18.38
N ASN A 56 14.57 17.29 18.07
CA ASN A 56 13.29 17.37 18.78
C ASN A 56 12.22 16.44 18.24
N LYS A 57 12.30 16.02 16.96
CA LYS A 57 11.26 15.25 16.30
C LYS A 57 11.74 13.87 15.85
N TRP A 58 12.89 13.77 15.18
CA TRP A 58 13.34 12.51 14.61
C TRP A 58 13.98 11.59 15.68
N LEU A 59 14.81 12.10 16.57
CA LEU A 59 15.45 11.35 17.66
C LEU A 59 14.51 11.12 18.85
N ASN A 60 13.51 11.97 19.05
CA ASN A 60 12.61 11.86 20.19
C ASN A 60 11.62 10.69 20.00
N ILE A 61 11.79 9.62 20.81
CA ILE A 61 10.96 8.43 20.79
C ILE A 61 9.51 8.79 21.17
N ALA A 62 8.54 8.29 20.38
CA ALA A 62 7.12 8.54 20.57
C ALA A 62 6.67 10.01 20.37
N TYR A 63 7.55 10.93 20.00
CA TYR A 63 7.15 12.26 19.60
C TYR A 63 6.42 12.23 18.25
N SER A 64 5.31 12.92 18.17
CA SER A 64 4.58 13.11 16.92
C SER A 64 3.84 14.44 16.96
N GLU A 65 4.27 15.41 16.13
CA GLU A 65 3.53 16.65 15.86
C GLU A 65 2.11 16.38 15.32
N LYS A 66 1.93 15.21 14.72
CA LYS A 66 0.69 14.76 14.12
C LYS A 66 -0.46 14.60 15.12
N LYS A 67 -0.16 14.56 16.43
CA LYS A 67 -1.18 14.54 17.48
C LYS A 67 -1.91 15.89 17.62
N ASN A 68 -1.23 16.98 17.31
CA ASN A 68 -1.76 18.35 17.51
C ASN A 68 -2.14 19.05 16.20
N ASN A 69 -1.59 18.61 15.06
CA ASN A 69 -1.85 19.18 13.74
C ASN A 69 -2.16 18.05 12.73
N SER A 70 -3.44 17.85 12.43
CA SER A 70 -3.88 16.84 11.47
C SER A 70 -3.64 17.23 10.00
N ARG A 71 -3.32 18.49 9.73
CA ARG A 71 -3.04 19.03 8.38
C ARG A 71 -1.70 19.74 8.36
N GLN A 72 -0.84 19.35 7.44
CA GLN A 72 0.38 20.05 7.10
C GLN A 72 0.49 20.13 5.57
N HIS A 73 0.83 21.31 5.01
CA HIS A 73 1.07 21.50 3.58
C HIS A 73 -0.04 20.97 2.65
N ASN A 74 -1.24 21.22 2.69
CA ASN A 74 -2.33 20.77 1.79
C ASN A 74 -2.68 19.26 1.83
N ARG A 75 -2.02 18.44 2.65
CA ARG A 75 -2.34 17.02 2.81
C ARG A 75 -2.78 16.70 4.24
N THR A 76 -3.73 15.77 4.38
CA THR A 76 -4.06 15.19 5.69
C THR A 76 -3.04 14.12 6.02
N MET A 77 -2.39 14.23 7.19
CA MET A 77 -1.31 13.33 7.57
C MET A 77 -1.81 11.91 7.85
N ALA A 78 -1.10 10.93 7.30
CA ALA A 78 -1.45 9.52 7.37
C ALA A 78 -0.84 8.77 8.57
N GLY A 79 0.12 9.35 9.30
CA GLY A 79 0.84 8.72 10.42
C GLY A 79 0.72 9.49 11.73
N ALA A 80 0.51 8.80 12.86
CA ALA A 80 0.31 9.43 14.17
C ALA A 80 1.37 9.12 15.25
N LYS A 81 2.40 8.29 14.96
CA LYS A 81 3.29 7.77 16.01
C LYS A 81 4.75 7.74 15.58
N GLY A 82 5.59 8.50 16.19
CA GLY A 82 7.01 8.65 15.92
C GLY A 82 7.94 7.43 16.09
N VAL A 83 7.52 6.19 15.81
CA VAL A 83 8.37 4.98 15.96
C VAL A 83 8.85 4.37 14.63
N GLY A 84 8.35 4.83 13.48
CA GLY A 84 8.71 4.27 12.17
C GLY A 84 10.17 4.49 11.75
N ARG A 85 10.83 5.47 12.35
CA ARG A 85 12.23 5.84 12.09
C ARG A 85 13.23 4.77 12.52
N PHE A 86 12.96 4.10 13.63
CA PHE A 86 13.79 3.01 14.15
C PHE A 86 13.59 1.67 13.40
N SER A 87 12.66 1.62 12.45
CA SER A 87 12.51 0.44 11.59
C SER A 87 13.72 0.22 10.67
N CYS A 88 14.61 1.21 10.52
CA CYS A 88 15.86 1.07 9.76
C CYS A 88 16.80 0.05 10.42
N ASP A 89 16.82 -0.02 11.75
CA ASP A 89 17.57 -1.02 12.51
C ASP A 89 17.28 -2.45 12.06
N ARG A 90 16.01 -2.81 11.85
CA ARG A 90 15.64 -4.15 11.38
C ARG A 90 16.12 -4.47 9.98
N LEU A 91 16.50 -3.49 9.19
CA LEU A 91 16.86 -3.65 7.78
C LEU A 91 18.39 -3.71 7.57
N GLY A 92 19.18 -2.99 8.34
CA GLY A 92 20.63 -2.96 8.20
C GLY A 92 21.35 -2.62 9.49
N HIS A 93 22.68 -2.75 9.48
CA HIS A 93 23.53 -2.50 10.65
C HIS A 93 23.88 -1.02 10.82
N TYR A 94 23.90 -0.25 9.72
CA TYR A 94 24.26 1.16 9.73
C TYR A 94 23.21 1.97 8.99
N LEU A 95 23.03 3.23 9.40
CA LEU A 95 22.19 4.21 8.74
C LEU A 95 22.96 5.52 8.55
N ASN A 96 23.03 5.97 7.30
CA ASN A 96 23.37 7.35 6.98
C ASN A 96 22.06 8.06 6.56
N LEU A 97 21.69 9.07 7.34
CA LEU A 97 20.53 9.91 7.04
C LEU A 97 21.05 11.26 6.51
N TYR A 98 20.79 11.54 5.25
CA TYR A 98 21.02 12.85 4.65
C TYR A 98 19.70 13.59 4.58
N THR A 99 19.68 14.83 5.05
CA THR A 99 18.46 15.64 5.00
C THR A 99 18.77 17.11 4.80
N ARG A 100 17.88 17.78 4.07
CA ARG A 100 17.98 19.20 3.78
C ARG A 100 16.59 19.81 3.71
N LYS A 101 16.38 20.95 4.36
CA LYS A 101 15.25 21.84 4.08
C LYS A 101 15.64 22.83 2.98
N ASP A 102 14.63 23.33 2.28
CA ASP A 102 14.85 24.32 1.21
C ASP A 102 15.58 25.57 1.73
N GLY A 103 16.65 25.95 1.05
CA GLY A 103 17.52 27.07 1.47
C GLY A 103 18.49 26.79 2.61
N GLU A 104 18.50 25.57 3.19
CA GLU A 104 19.38 25.20 4.29
C GLU A 104 20.51 24.25 3.87
N GLN A 105 21.45 24.01 4.79
CA GLN A 105 22.57 23.09 4.55
C GLN A 105 22.11 21.63 4.68
N CYS A 106 22.81 20.73 3.98
CA CYS A 106 22.56 19.31 4.10
C CYS A 106 23.23 18.74 5.35
N ILE A 107 22.46 18.09 6.18
CA ILE A 107 22.91 17.40 7.39
C ILE A 107 23.05 15.92 7.10
N LEU A 108 24.16 15.32 7.50
CA LEU A 108 24.42 13.88 7.53
C LEU A 108 24.46 13.40 8.97
N LEU A 109 23.50 12.59 9.37
CA LEU A 109 23.51 11.86 10.64
C LEU A 109 23.92 10.42 10.38
N LYS A 110 24.91 9.91 11.12
CA LYS A 110 25.41 8.53 11.04
C LYS A 110 25.00 7.76 12.29
N ILE A 111 24.49 6.55 12.11
CA ILE A 111 24.05 5.69 13.20
C ILE A 111 24.65 4.30 12.98
N ASP A 112 25.38 3.82 13.97
CA ASP A 112 25.72 2.40 14.13
C ASP A 112 24.72 1.77 15.12
N TRP A 113 23.90 0.85 14.63
CA TRP A 113 22.86 0.22 15.47
C TRP A 113 23.43 -0.69 16.54
N LYS A 114 24.69 -1.16 16.41
CA LYS A 114 25.35 -1.93 17.46
C LYS A 114 25.47 -1.17 18.78
N GLU A 115 25.64 0.13 18.73
CA GLU A 115 25.72 0.95 19.94
C GLU A 115 24.43 0.92 20.76
N PHE A 116 23.29 0.56 20.12
CA PHE A 116 21.99 0.42 20.75
C PHE A 116 21.66 -1.02 21.19
N GLU A 117 22.43 -2.01 20.72
CA GLU A 117 22.23 -3.44 21.01
C GLU A 117 23.01 -3.89 22.27
N ILE A 118 23.81 -3.02 22.89
CA ILE A 118 24.64 -3.36 24.05
C ILE A 118 23.71 -3.53 25.27
N ASP A 119 23.60 -4.80 25.69
CA ASP A 119 22.85 -5.27 26.86
C ASP A 119 23.59 -4.94 28.17
N ASP A 120 24.05 -3.71 28.34
CA ASP A 120 24.69 -3.25 29.56
C ASP A 120 23.61 -2.64 30.46
N GLN A 121 23.22 -3.39 31.51
CA GLN A 121 22.12 -3.06 32.45
C GLN A 121 22.20 -1.66 33.09
N GLY A 122 23.12 -0.80 32.66
CA GLY A 122 23.35 0.55 33.19
C GLY A 122 23.38 1.68 32.16
N LYS A 123 23.31 1.42 30.83
CA LYS A 123 23.28 2.49 29.82
C LYS A 123 21.86 2.82 29.43
N GLU A 124 21.37 3.97 29.80
CA GLU A 124 20.15 4.54 29.25
C GLU A 124 20.38 4.90 27.79
N ILE A 125 19.37 4.66 26.92
CA ILE A 125 19.36 5.06 25.49
C ILE A 125 19.71 6.55 25.31
N GLN A 126 19.44 7.38 26.33
CA GLN A 126 19.75 8.79 26.36
C GLN A 126 21.27 9.11 26.46
N SER A 127 22.12 8.12 26.72
CA SER A 127 23.57 8.29 26.82
C SER A 127 24.33 7.98 25.51
N ILE A 128 23.64 7.70 24.41
CA ILE A 128 24.28 7.43 23.12
C ILE A 128 24.51 8.76 22.40
N ASN A 129 25.76 9.08 22.18
CA ASN A 129 26.14 10.25 21.41
C ASN A 129 26.00 9.95 19.91
N LEU A 130 25.17 10.72 19.22
CA LEU A 130 25.05 10.67 17.77
C LEU A 130 25.82 11.84 17.15
N GLU A 131 26.68 11.51 16.21
CA GLU A 131 27.46 12.49 15.46
C GLU A 131 26.75 12.89 14.18
N TYR A 132 26.78 14.18 13.86
CA TYR A 132 26.32 14.68 12.59
C TYR A 132 27.38 15.56 11.90
N ASP A 133 27.36 15.57 10.57
CA ASP A 133 28.20 16.40 9.74
C ASP A 133 27.33 17.33 8.88
N ILE A 134 27.84 18.50 8.55
CA ILE A 134 27.29 19.34 7.49
C ILE A 134 28.04 19.02 6.20
N VAL A 135 27.30 18.55 5.19
CA VAL A 135 27.88 18.12 3.92
C VAL A 135 27.39 18.98 2.75
N ASN A 136 28.25 19.11 1.75
CA ASN A 136 27.94 19.88 0.54
C ASN A 136 27.56 18.96 -0.64
N ASP A 137 27.14 19.56 -1.76
CA ASP A 137 26.72 18.82 -2.95
C ASP A 137 27.87 18.04 -3.61
N GLU A 138 29.12 18.45 -3.41
CA GLU A 138 30.27 17.70 -3.91
C GLU A 138 30.45 16.39 -3.14
N TYR A 139 30.32 16.43 -1.83
CA TYR A 139 30.30 15.23 -0.98
C TYR A 139 29.18 14.26 -1.38
N LEU A 140 27.96 14.77 -1.63
CA LEU A 140 26.85 13.95 -2.09
C LEU A 140 27.17 13.26 -3.43
N ARG A 141 27.74 13.98 -4.39
CA ARG A 141 28.15 13.40 -5.67
C ARG A 141 29.23 12.33 -5.52
N GLN A 142 30.22 12.52 -4.65
CA GLN A 142 31.24 11.51 -4.35
C GLN A 142 30.62 10.23 -3.75
N LYS A 143 29.48 10.36 -3.03
CA LYS A 143 28.72 9.23 -2.53
C LYS A 143 27.72 8.64 -3.54
N GLY A 144 27.70 9.14 -4.77
CA GLY A 144 26.80 8.68 -5.83
C GLY A 144 25.38 9.27 -5.77
N PHE A 145 25.16 10.29 -4.94
CA PHE A 145 23.86 10.96 -4.85
C PHE A 145 23.82 12.21 -5.71
N ALA A 146 22.73 12.37 -6.48
CA ALA A 146 22.45 13.66 -7.10
C ALA A 146 22.12 14.69 -6.02
N SER A 147 22.58 15.95 -6.20
CA SER A 147 22.21 17.06 -5.32
C SER A 147 20.69 17.25 -5.27
N PHE A 148 20.20 17.76 -4.17
CA PHE A 148 18.78 18.03 -3.94
C PHE A 148 18.61 19.29 -3.08
N ASN A 149 17.52 20.04 -3.31
CA ASN A 149 17.26 21.28 -2.60
C ASN A 149 16.57 21.02 -1.26
N HIS A 150 15.70 20.01 -1.21
CA HIS A 150 14.98 19.57 -0.02
C HIS A 150 14.67 18.06 -0.09
N GLY A 151 14.42 17.44 1.04
CA GLY A 151 14.08 16.02 1.13
C GLY A 151 14.96 15.23 2.09
N VAL A 152 14.83 13.91 1.99
CA VAL A 152 15.55 12.95 2.83
C VAL A 152 16.12 11.82 1.98
N ILE A 153 17.34 11.39 2.32
CA ILE A 153 17.94 10.14 1.83
C ILE A 153 18.27 9.28 3.05
N LEU A 154 17.69 8.09 3.13
CA LEU A 154 18.04 7.05 4.10
C LEU A 154 18.89 6.02 3.38
N GLU A 155 20.18 5.95 3.69
CA GLU A 155 21.09 4.93 3.20
C GLU A 155 21.28 3.89 4.31
N ILE A 156 20.61 2.74 4.18
CA ILE A 156 20.66 1.61 5.11
C ILE A 156 21.71 0.63 4.59
N ILE A 157 22.75 0.36 5.37
CA ILE A 157 23.97 -0.32 4.93
C ILE A 157 24.15 -1.62 5.69
N LYS A 158 24.73 -2.62 5.05
CA LYS A 158 24.93 -3.98 5.54
C LYS A 158 23.61 -4.60 5.95
N LEU A 159 22.84 -5.01 4.93
CA LEU A 159 21.46 -5.48 5.12
C LEU A 159 21.42 -6.75 5.96
N ARG A 160 20.52 -6.78 6.94
CA ARG A 160 20.37 -7.92 7.88
C ARG A 160 19.70 -9.16 7.23
N SER A 161 19.09 -8.99 6.07
CA SER A 161 18.38 -10.05 5.36
C SER A 161 18.84 -10.16 3.92
N ASN A 162 19.01 -11.39 3.44
CA ASN A 162 19.25 -11.65 2.03
C ASN A 162 17.98 -11.36 1.23
N TRP A 163 18.04 -10.36 0.36
CA TRP A 163 16.95 -9.98 -0.54
C TRP A 163 16.91 -10.81 -1.81
N VAL A 164 18.03 -11.42 -2.15
CA VAL A 164 18.22 -12.28 -3.31
C VAL A 164 19.00 -13.54 -2.91
N ARG A 165 18.89 -14.60 -3.68
CA ARG A 165 19.66 -15.83 -3.52
C ARG A 165 20.00 -16.42 -4.88
N VAL A 166 20.95 -17.32 -4.95
CA VAL A 166 21.30 -18.05 -6.16
C VAL A 166 20.76 -19.47 -6.06
N GLU A 167 20.05 -19.93 -7.08
CA GLU A 167 19.62 -21.32 -7.22
C GLU A 167 19.85 -21.76 -8.67
N ASN A 168 20.54 -22.89 -8.86
CA ASN A 168 20.87 -23.42 -10.18
C ASN A 168 21.49 -22.36 -11.13
N ASP A 169 22.49 -21.63 -10.64
CA ASP A 169 23.19 -20.54 -11.33
C ASP A 169 22.30 -19.38 -11.78
N LYS A 170 21.10 -19.21 -11.18
CA LYS A 170 20.19 -18.12 -11.44
C LYS A 170 19.88 -17.32 -10.18
N TRP A 171 19.79 -16.02 -10.34
CA TRP A 171 19.35 -15.12 -9.28
C TRP A 171 17.85 -15.21 -9.04
N ILE A 172 17.47 -15.50 -7.82
CA ILE A 172 16.08 -15.56 -7.36
C ILE A 172 15.75 -14.23 -6.67
N THR A 173 14.81 -13.49 -7.24
CA THR A 173 14.42 -12.12 -6.83
C THR A 173 12.99 -12.06 -6.29
N GLU A 174 12.49 -13.15 -5.72
CA GLU A 174 11.11 -13.28 -5.20
C GLU A 174 10.77 -12.24 -4.14
N LYS A 175 11.72 -11.92 -3.24
CA LYS A 175 11.50 -10.91 -2.19
C LYS A 175 11.33 -9.49 -2.77
N LEU A 176 12.06 -9.16 -3.85
CA LEU A 176 11.90 -7.87 -4.55
C LEU A 176 10.53 -7.80 -5.24
N THR A 177 10.11 -8.87 -5.91
CA THR A 177 8.75 -8.99 -6.47
C THR A 177 7.69 -8.92 -5.36
N GLY A 178 7.93 -9.56 -4.21
CA GLY A 178 7.05 -9.49 -3.03
C GLY A 178 6.94 -8.07 -2.47
N LEU A 179 8.05 -7.36 -2.36
CA LEU A 179 8.07 -5.95 -1.94
C LEU A 179 7.26 -5.07 -2.89
N LYS A 180 7.43 -5.23 -4.21
CA LYS A 180 6.64 -4.51 -5.21
C LYS A 180 5.14 -4.73 -5.00
N LYS A 181 4.70 -5.98 -4.85
CA LYS A 181 3.31 -6.33 -4.59
C LYS A 181 2.78 -5.76 -3.27
N TYR A 182 3.62 -5.69 -2.24
CA TYR A 182 3.27 -5.03 -0.98
C TYR A 182 3.10 -3.51 -1.16
N LEU A 183 4.03 -2.87 -1.87
CA LEU A 183 3.97 -1.44 -2.15
C LEU A 183 2.76 -1.07 -3.01
N GLU A 184 2.38 -1.89 -3.99
CA GLU A 184 1.14 -1.72 -4.77
C GLU A 184 -0.09 -1.67 -3.87
N LYS A 185 -0.15 -2.52 -2.85
CA LYS A 185 -1.27 -2.54 -1.90
C LYS A 185 -1.29 -1.31 -0.96
N LEU A 186 -0.15 -0.64 -0.76
CA LEU A 186 -0.11 0.59 0.05
C LEU A 186 -0.69 1.79 -0.70
N ILE A 187 -0.58 1.81 -2.02
CA ILE A 187 -1.06 2.89 -2.87
C ILE A 187 -2.57 2.74 -3.05
N ASN A 188 -3.30 3.83 -2.83
CA ASN A 188 -4.71 3.89 -3.18
C ASN A 188 -4.86 3.79 -4.71
N PRO A 189 -5.55 2.78 -5.25
CA PRO A 189 -5.73 2.63 -6.70
C PRO A 189 -6.53 3.78 -7.33
N ASN A 190 -7.22 4.59 -6.53
CA ASN A 190 -7.92 5.78 -7.01
C ASN A 190 -7.03 7.03 -7.13
N GLN A 191 -5.78 7.00 -6.66
CA GLN A 191 -4.87 8.16 -6.76
C GLN A 191 -4.72 8.67 -8.19
N ALA A 192 -4.79 7.80 -9.19
CA ALA A 192 -4.76 8.19 -10.60
C ALA A 192 -5.90 9.14 -11.01
N PHE A 193 -7.03 9.14 -10.27
CA PHE A 193 -8.18 10.00 -10.50
C PHE A 193 -8.16 11.30 -9.68
N GLU A 194 -7.33 11.39 -8.64
CA GLU A 194 -7.34 12.46 -7.64
C GLU A 194 -6.18 13.44 -7.79
N LYS A 195 -5.58 13.67 -8.92
CA LYS A 195 -4.46 14.63 -9.11
C LYS A 195 -3.37 14.56 -8.02
N ASN A 196 -3.23 13.41 -7.38
CA ASN A 196 -2.24 13.21 -6.35
C ASN A 196 -0.96 12.69 -7.01
N ASP A 197 0.01 13.58 -7.20
CA ASP A 197 1.25 13.31 -7.93
C ASP A 197 2.27 12.44 -7.16
N PHE A 198 1.85 11.80 -6.06
CA PHE A 198 2.76 10.96 -5.28
C PHE A 198 3.08 9.65 -5.99
N GLY A 199 4.34 9.41 -6.27
CA GLY A 199 4.84 8.20 -6.92
C GLY A 199 5.89 7.46 -6.09
N ILE A 200 5.82 6.13 -6.09
CA ILE A 200 6.85 5.25 -5.53
C ILE A 200 7.55 4.55 -6.68
N TYR A 201 8.88 4.51 -6.63
CA TYR A 201 9.71 3.86 -7.64
C TYR A 201 10.62 2.83 -6.96
N LEU A 202 10.69 1.63 -7.52
CA LEU A 202 11.59 0.57 -7.06
C LEU A 202 12.69 0.36 -8.09
N ASN A 203 13.94 0.42 -7.64
CA ASN A 203 15.14 0.28 -8.47
C ASN A 203 16.02 -0.83 -7.91
N ALA A 204 16.58 -1.64 -8.80
CA ALA A 204 17.55 -2.68 -8.51
C ALA A 204 18.35 -2.97 -9.80
N ASP A 205 19.25 -2.05 -10.14
CA ASP A 205 19.92 -2.02 -11.46
C ASP A 205 20.74 -3.28 -11.75
N GLU A 206 21.25 -3.96 -10.72
CA GLU A 206 21.94 -5.23 -10.84
C GLU A 206 21.06 -6.36 -11.40
N PHE A 207 19.73 -6.22 -11.36
CA PHE A 207 18.75 -7.26 -11.70
C PHE A 207 17.85 -6.87 -12.89
N VAL A 208 18.30 -5.95 -13.75
CA VAL A 208 17.52 -5.53 -14.93
C VAL A 208 17.25 -6.71 -15.87
N GLN A 209 18.24 -7.58 -16.10
CA GLN A 209 18.08 -8.74 -16.98
C GLN A 209 17.06 -9.72 -16.41
N GLU A 210 17.15 -10.04 -15.12
CA GLU A 210 16.22 -10.91 -14.40
C GLU A 210 14.80 -10.30 -14.39
N ASN A 211 14.70 -8.99 -14.20
CA ASN A 211 13.43 -8.26 -14.25
C ASN A 211 12.79 -8.33 -15.64
N ASP A 212 13.57 -8.14 -16.70
CA ASP A 212 13.07 -8.09 -18.08
C ASP A 212 12.61 -9.46 -18.58
N SER A 213 13.18 -10.54 -18.04
CA SER A 213 12.78 -11.91 -18.34
C SER A 213 11.45 -12.32 -17.69
N LYS A 214 10.92 -11.53 -16.76
CA LYS A 214 9.68 -11.82 -16.02
C LYS A 214 8.43 -11.39 -16.76
N SER A 215 7.31 -12.02 -16.42
CA SER A 215 6.00 -11.55 -16.84
C SER A 215 5.72 -10.13 -16.31
N GLN A 216 4.85 -9.37 -16.97
CA GLN A 216 4.55 -7.98 -16.59
C GLN A 216 4.09 -7.85 -15.13
N SER A 217 3.35 -8.83 -14.61
CA SER A 217 2.89 -8.84 -13.22
C SER A 217 3.99 -9.10 -12.19
N GLU A 218 5.10 -9.70 -12.61
CA GLU A 218 6.24 -10.04 -11.75
C GLU A 218 7.41 -9.08 -11.87
N LYS A 219 7.41 -8.19 -12.88
CA LYS A 219 8.40 -7.12 -12.96
C LYS A 219 8.33 -6.25 -11.72
N PHE A 220 9.49 -5.96 -11.14
CA PHE A 220 9.59 -5.21 -9.89
C PHE A 220 10.32 -3.87 -10.04
N ILE A 221 11.10 -3.66 -11.09
CA ILE A 221 11.79 -2.39 -11.34
C ILE A 221 10.84 -1.42 -12.03
N GLY A 222 10.80 -0.19 -11.55
CA GLY A 222 10.04 0.92 -12.12
C GLY A 222 9.04 1.55 -11.18
N LYS A 223 8.11 2.31 -11.74
CA LYS A 223 7.03 2.96 -10.98
C LYS A 223 6.07 1.92 -10.44
N ILE A 224 5.74 2.04 -9.16
CA ILE A 224 4.74 1.20 -8.50
C ILE A 224 3.36 1.78 -8.79
N GLU A 225 2.51 0.99 -9.45
CA GLU A 225 1.15 1.39 -9.83
C GLU A 225 0.15 0.32 -9.41
N ASN A 226 -0.96 0.74 -8.84
CA ASN A 226 -2.09 -0.15 -8.56
C ASN A 226 -3.21 0.14 -9.56
N THR A 227 -3.20 -0.56 -10.69
CA THR A 227 -4.17 -0.36 -11.78
C THR A 227 -5.26 -1.44 -11.81
N ILE A 228 -5.32 -2.29 -10.79
CA ILE A 228 -6.21 -3.46 -10.82
C ILE A 228 -7.69 -3.08 -10.94
N PHE A 229 -8.13 -2.05 -10.22
CA PHE A 229 -9.54 -1.65 -10.25
C PHE A 229 -9.96 -1.02 -11.58
N GLN A 230 -9.05 -0.30 -12.25
CA GLN A 230 -9.31 0.23 -13.59
C GLN A 230 -9.56 -0.90 -14.59
N LYS A 231 -8.80 -1.99 -14.47
CA LYS A 231 -8.95 -3.16 -15.34
C LYS A 231 -10.20 -3.97 -15.03
N LEU A 232 -10.63 -3.99 -13.77
CA LEU A 232 -11.84 -4.70 -13.35
C LEU A 232 -13.13 -4.00 -13.76
N ASP A 233 -13.15 -2.66 -13.84
CA ASP A 233 -14.35 -1.86 -14.11
C ASP A 233 -15.06 -2.28 -15.39
N PHE A 234 -14.32 -2.73 -16.42
CA PHE A 234 -14.86 -3.18 -17.69
C PHE A 234 -15.18 -4.69 -17.77
N LYS A 235 -14.86 -5.44 -16.71
CA LYS A 235 -14.96 -6.92 -16.74
C LYS A 235 -15.95 -7.49 -15.75
N THR A 236 -16.50 -6.67 -14.87
CA THR A 236 -17.39 -7.16 -13.83
C THR A 236 -18.42 -6.12 -13.41
N THR A 237 -19.34 -6.54 -12.54
CA THR A 237 -20.27 -5.63 -11.88
C THR A 237 -19.55 -4.89 -10.78
N SER A 238 -19.66 -3.56 -10.76
CA SER A 238 -19.08 -2.68 -9.76
C SER A 238 -20.09 -1.70 -9.18
N ILE A 239 -19.86 -1.29 -7.94
CA ILE A 239 -20.62 -0.23 -7.30
C ILE A 239 -19.67 0.77 -6.67
N GLU A 240 -19.87 2.05 -6.98
CA GLU A 240 -19.17 3.16 -6.37
C GLU A 240 -20.17 3.98 -5.55
N CYS A 241 -19.81 4.31 -4.31
CA CYS A 241 -20.57 5.23 -3.46
C CYS A 241 -19.60 6.26 -2.89
N LYS A 242 -19.90 7.53 -3.10
CA LYS A 242 -19.06 8.62 -2.62
C LYS A 242 -19.89 9.76 -2.02
N SER A 243 -19.27 10.46 -1.10
CA SER A 243 -19.78 11.72 -0.56
C SER A 243 -19.71 12.81 -1.61
N ILE A 244 -20.70 13.67 -1.62
CA ILE A 244 -20.78 14.88 -2.43
C ILE A 244 -21.33 16.04 -1.57
N GLU A 245 -21.20 17.27 -2.05
CA GLU A 245 -21.70 18.49 -1.38
C GLU A 245 -21.20 18.62 0.08
N GLY A 246 -19.88 18.39 0.28
CA GLY A 246 -19.24 18.48 1.60
C GLY A 246 -19.72 17.42 2.58
N GLY A 247 -20.13 16.24 2.07
CA GLY A 247 -20.57 15.10 2.85
C GLY A 247 -22.06 15.07 3.18
N LYS A 248 -22.82 16.10 2.83
CA LYS A 248 -24.26 16.18 3.11
C LYS A 248 -25.09 15.25 2.24
N GLN A 249 -24.59 14.89 1.08
CA GLN A 249 -25.23 13.98 0.15
C GLN A 249 -24.27 12.86 -0.26
N ILE A 250 -24.84 11.78 -0.73
CA ILE A 250 -24.10 10.63 -1.28
C ILE A 250 -24.60 10.31 -2.68
N LEU A 251 -23.66 9.96 -3.55
CA LEU A 251 -23.91 9.50 -4.89
C LEU A 251 -23.47 8.03 -4.98
N THR A 252 -24.41 7.15 -5.28
CA THR A 252 -24.14 5.73 -5.55
C THR A 252 -24.35 5.46 -7.03
N THR A 253 -23.37 4.84 -7.68
CA THR A 253 -23.44 4.43 -9.09
C THR A 253 -23.13 2.93 -9.19
N LEU A 254 -23.99 2.17 -9.83
CA LEU A 254 -23.74 0.77 -10.15
C LEU A 254 -23.51 0.63 -11.65
N LYS A 255 -22.48 -0.12 -11.98
CA LYS A 255 -22.12 -0.46 -13.36
C LYS A 255 -22.02 -1.96 -13.53
N ASP A 256 -22.35 -2.45 -14.71
CA ASP A 256 -22.11 -3.83 -15.12
C ASP A 256 -21.33 -3.83 -16.43
N LYS A 257 -20.17 -4.49 -16.44
CA LYS A 257 -19.22 -4.53 -17.57
C LYS A 257 -18.93 -3.13 -18.18
N GLY A 258 -18.83 -2.11 -17.33
CA GLY A 258 -18.58 -0.72 -17.71
C GLY A 258 -19.82 0.13 -17.98
N GLU A 259 -20.98 -0.49 -18.25
CA GLU A 259 -22.23 0.21 -18.52
C GLU A 259 -22.93 0.63 -17.21
N THR A 260 -23.40 1.87 -17.14
CA THR A 260 -24.12 2.36 -15.96
C THR A 260 -25.53 1.81 -15.93
N ILE A 261 -25.85 1.00 -14.92
CA ILE A 261 -27.18 0.43 -14.71
C ILE A 261 -28.09 1.42 -13.98
N PHE A 262 -27.59 2.01 -12.90
CA PHE A 262 -28.28 3.07 -12.20
C PHE A 262 -27.32 4.01 -11.45
N TRP A 263 -27.82 5.17 -11.10
CA TRP A 263 -27.22 6.03 -10.09
C TRP A 263 -28.31 6.59 -9.15
N ILE A 264 -27.94 6.82 -7.88
CA ILE A 264 -28.85 7.33 -6.86
C ILE A 264 -28.13 8.44 -6.11
N LYS A 265 -28.78 9.61 -6.03
CA LYS A 265 -28.34 10.73 -5.19
C LYS A 265 -29.31 10.85 -4.02
N GLU A 266 -28.77 10.87 -2.79
CA GLU A 266 -29.59 10.91 -1.57
C GLU A 266 -28.91 11.70 -0.46
N ILE A 267 -29.67 12.10 0.56
CA ILE A 267 -29.14 12.75 1.76
C ILE A 267 -28.30 11.73 2.54
N SER A 268 -27.18 12.17 3.09
CA SER A 268 -26.29 11.32 3.89
C SER A 268 -26.76 11.20 5.34
N ASP A 269 -27.16 10.01 5.73
CA ASP A 269 -27.47 9.66 7.13
C ASP A 269 -26.21 9.59 8.01
N TYR A 270 -25.03 9.66 7.40
CA TYR A 270 -23.71 9.51 8.05
C TYR A 270 -23.07 10.86 8.38
N TYR A 271 -23.55 11.94 7.81
CA TYR A 271 -23.11 13.30 8.12
C TYR A 271 -23.57 13.73 9.52
N PRO A 272 -22.76 14.44 10.34
CA PRO A 272 -21.38 14.90 10.05
C PRO A 272 -20.29 13.93 10.47
N LYS A 273 -20.60 12.71 10.93
CA LYS A 273 -19.61 11.74 11.47
C LYS A 273 -18.65 11.26 10.39
N ILE A 274 -19.15 10.97 9.19
CA ILE A 274 -18.37 10.56 8.02
C ILE A 274 -18.66 11.56 6.92
N LYS A 275 -17.71 12.48 6.65
CA LYS A 275 -17.91 13.57 5.68
C LYS A 275 -17.40 13.21 4.29
N ASP A 276 -16.15 12.81 4.21
CA ASP A 276 -15.49 12.55 2.93
C ASP A 276 -15.09 11.10 2.85
N PHE A 277 -15.76 10.38 1.95
CA PHE A 277 -15.50 8.96 1.74
C PHE A 277 -15.76 8.56 0.29
N LYS A 278 -15.13 7.45 -0.09
CA LYS A 278 -15.41 6.75 -1.32
C LYS A 278 -15.35 5.24 -1.06
N ILE A 279 -16.38 4.51 -1.46
CA ILE A 279 -16.45 3.04 -1.42
C ILE A 279 -16.54 2.55 -2.85
N SER A 280 -15.64 1.66 -3.24
CA SER A 280 -15.66 1.02 -4.57
C SER A 280 -15.59 -0.49 -4.37
N LEU A 281 -16.61 -1.21 -4.82
CA LEU A 281 -16.71 -2.66 -4.70
C LEU A 281 -16.87 -3.29 -6.07
N TYR A 282 -16.15 -4.37 -6.33
CA TYR A 282 -16.15 -5.15 -7.56
C TYR A 282 -16.54 -6.57 -7.24
N TYR A 283 -17.64 -7.02 -7.82
CA TYR A 283 -18.07 -8.41 -7.72
C TYR A 283 -17.29 -9.26 -8.73
N LEU A 284 -16.63 -10.28 -8.23
CA LEU A 284 -15.83 -11.19 -9.03
C LEU A 284 -16.62 -12.47 -9.33
N ASN A 285 -17.29 -12.51 -10.47
CA ASN A 285 -17.76 -13.77 -11.03
C ASN A 285 -16.57 -14.65 -11.46
N THR A 286 -16.83 -15.86 -11.93
CA THR A 286 -15.77 -16.82 -12.27
C THR A 286 -14.81 -16.28 -13.34
N TYR A 287 -15.32 -15.60 -14.37
CA TYR A 287 -14.50 -14.99 -15.42
C TYR A 287 -13.64 -13.84 -14.87
N ALA A 288 -14.23 -12.97 -14.07
CA ALA A 288 -13.51 -11.87 -13.45
C ALA A 288 -12.41 -12.36 -12.50
N LYS A 289 -12.60 -13.49 -11.80
CA LYS A 289 -11.55 -14.11 -10.98
C LYS A 289 -10.38 -14.63 -11.81
N ALA A 290 -10.67 -15.30 -12.94
CA ALA A 290 -9.64 -15.78 -13.85
C ALA A 290 -8.84 -14.61 -14.44
N PHE A 291 -9.53 -13.59 -14.92
CA PHE A 291 -8.91 -12.35 -15.41
C PHE A 291 -8.05 -11.67 -14.33
N PHE A 292 -8.57 -11.54 -13.10
CA PHE A 292 -7.86 -11.00 -11.96
C PHE A 292 -6.55 -11.76 -11.72
N THR A 293 -6.62 -13.09 -11.66
CA THR A 293 -5.44 -13.96 -11.47
C THR A 293 -4.41 -13.77 -12.57
N LYS A 294 -4.85 -13.69 -13.84
CA LYS A 294 -3.97 -13.43 -14.97
C LYS A 294 -3.28 -12.08 -14.88
N GLN A 295 -3.98 -11.02 -14.47
CA GLN A 295 -3.44 -9.67 -14.37
C GLN A 295 -2.50 -9.46 -13.18
N THR A 296 -2.79 -10.09 -12.05
CA THR A 296 -2.05 -9.88 -10.79
C THR A 296 -1.02 -10.97 -10.49
N GLY A 297 -1.13 -12.13 -11.15
CA GLY A 297 -0.37 -13.33 -10.82
C GLY A 297 -0.75 -13.93 -9.46
N ILE A 298 -1.86 -13.47 -8.83
CA ILE A 298 -2.31 -13.91 -7.51
C ILE A 298 -3.80 -14.23 -7.59
N ARG A 299 -4.25 -15.30 -6.94
CA ARG A 299 -5.68 -15.59 -6.81
C ARG A 299 -6.37 -14.47 -6.01
N SER A 300 -7.60 -14.11 -6.38
CA SER A 300 -8.35 -13.05 -5.67
C SER A 300 -8.44 -13.28 -4.16
N VAL A 301 -8.58 -14.51 -3.72
CA VAL A 301 -8.61 -14.90 -2.30
C VAL A 301 -7.30 -14.51 -1.58
N ALA A 302 -6.15 -14.81 -2.19
CA ALA A 302 -4.84 -14.49 -1.62
C ALA A 302 -4.48 -13.00 -1.76
N TYR A 303 -5.12 -12.27 -2.68
CA TYR A 303 -4.95 -10.82 -2.80
C TYR A 303 -5.58 -10.09 -1.62
N GLY A 304 -6.72 -10.54 -1.17
CA GLY A 304 -7.54 -9.94 -0.13
C GLY A 304 -8.92 -9.52 -0.65
N SER A 305 -9.71 -8.91 0.20
CA SER A 305 -11.10 -8.53 -0.09
C SER A 305 -11.26 -7.01 -0.15
N VAL A 306 -11.83 -6.40 0.88
CA VAL A 306 -12.10 -4.96 0.92
C VAL A 306 -11.07 -4.26 1.81
N PHE A 307 -10.25 -3.42 1.21
CA PHE A 307 -9.22 -2.67 1.91
C PHE A 307 -9.77 -1.36 2.49
N LEU A 308 -9.19 -0.93 3.60
CA LEU A 308 -9.49 0.38 4.19
C LEU A 308 -8.30 1.32 4.00
N PHE A 309 -8.58 2.49 3.45
CA PHE A 309 -7.64 3.59 3.30
C PHE A 309 -8.11 4.77 4.15
N LEU A 310 -7.21 5.32 4.94
CA LEU A 310 -7.42 6.53 5.71
C LEU A 310 -6.39 7.56 5.27
N ASN A 311 -6.87 8.71 4.81
CA ASN A 311 -6.02 9.81 4.33
C ASN A 311 -5.00 9.37 3.26
N GLY A 312 -5.47 8.55 2.30
CA GLY A 312 -4.67 8.08 1.17
C GLY A 312 -3.79 6.85 1.45
N PHE A 313 -3.72 6.37 2.71
CA PHE A 313 -2.92 5.20 3.06
C PHE A 313 -3.74 4.04 3.60
N ARG A 314 -3.31 2.84 3.22
CA ARG A 314 -3.91 1.61 3.70
C ARG A 314 -3.71 1.43 5.20
N ILE A 315 -4.75 0.93 5.86
CA ILE A 315 -4.74 0.51 7.27
C ILE A 315 -4.72 -1.02 7.34
N PRO A 316 -3.58 -1.65 7.68
CA PRO A 316 -3.54 -3.07 7.94
C PRO A 316 -4.35 -3.41 9.22
N PRO A 317 -4.86 -4.65 9.38
CA PRO A 317 -4.86 -5.76 8.43
C PRO A 317 -6.08 -5.76 7.50
N TYR A 318 -6.93 -4.71 7.56
CA TYR A 318 -8.20 -4.68 6.85
C TYR A 318 -8.10 -5.12 5.40
N GLY A 319 -8.86 -6.16 5.07
CA GLY A 319 -8.96 -6.75 3.74
C GLY A 319 -7.80 -7.68 3.39
N GLU A 320 -6.90 -8.02 4.30
CA GLU A 320 -5.87 -9.04 4.05
C GLU A 320 -6.47 -10.44 3.96
N GLU A 321 -5.70 -11.38 3.42
CA GLU A 321 -6.10 -12.78 3.36
C GLU A 321 -6.43 -13.30 4.76
N GLY A 322 -7.63 -13.87 4.91
CA GLY A 322 -8.12 -14.40 6.18
C GLY A 322 -8.73 -13.37 7.12
N ASP A 323 -8.68 -12.08 6.81
CA ASP A 323 -9.32 -11.04 7.61
C ASP A 323 -10.77 -10.79 7.15
N ASP A 324 -11.73 -11.29 7.92
CA ASP A 324 -13.18 -11.06 7.71
C ASP A 324 -13.71 -9.89 8.55
N TRP A 325 -13.00 -8.76 8.54
CA TRP A 325 -13.33 -7.58 9.35
C TRP A 325 -14.73 -7.01 9.10
N LEU A 326 -15.24 -7.23 7.89
CA LEU A 326 -16.60 -6.87 7.49
C LEU A 326 -17.61 -8.01 7.71
N LYS A 327 -17.19 -9.14 8.29
CA LYS A 327 -18.04 -10.32 8.60
C LYS A 327 -18.81 -10.86 7.37
N LEU A 328 -18.21 -10.81 6.20
CA LEU A 328 -18.83 -11.28 4.95
C LEU A 328 -18.98 -12.80 4.93
N GLU A 329 -17.95 -13.53 5.36
CA GLU A 329 -18.00 -14.99 5.46
C GLU A 329 -18.97 -15.45 6.54
N GLN A 330 -19.00 -14.76 7.70
CA GLN A 330 -19.96 -15.03 8.74
C GLN A 330 -21.41 -14.85 8.25
N ARG A 331 -21.66 -13.83 7.42
CA ARG A 331 -22.96 -13.58 6.82
C ARG A 331 -23.37 -14.66 5.82
N ARG A 332 -22.44 -15.14 5.02
CA ARG A 332 -22.66 -16.19 4.02
C ARG A 332 -23.12 -17.51 4.68
N THR A 333 -22.59 -17.86 5.84
CA THR A 333 -23.04 -19.08 6.55
C THR A 333 -24.52 -19.04 6.93
N GLN A 334 -25.12 -17.85 7.02
CA GLN A 334 -26.54 -17.66 7.33
C GLN A 334 -27.46 -17.73 6.08
N GLY A 335 -26.87 -17.72 4.86
CA GLY A 335 -27.64 -17.80 3.61
C GLY A 335 -26.69 -17.86 2.42
N TYR A 336 -26.21 -19.05 2.11
CA TYR A 336 -25.15 -19.30 1.10
C TYR A 336 -25.42 -18.66 -0.28
N ALA A 337 -26.66 -18.70 -0.75
CA ALA A 337 -27.04 -18.18 -2.04
C ALA A 337 -27.51 -16.71 -2.02
N ARG A 338 -27.63 -16.09 -0.85
CA ARG A 338 -28.22 -14.75 -0.71
C ARG A 338 -27.19 -13.65 -0.49
N PHE A 339 -25.94 -14.00 -0.19
CA PHE A 339 -24.94 -13.04 0.23
C PHE A 339 -23.62 -13.23 -0.51
N ILE A 340 -23.01 -12.13 -0.94
CA ILE A 340 -21.68 -12.12 -1.54
C ILE A 340 -20.64 -12.45 -0.46
N SER A 341 -19.73 -13.36 -0.77
CA SER A 341 -18.59 -13.77 0.05
C SER A 341 -17.43 -12.81 -0.09
N ALA A 342 -16.56 -12.77 0.91
CA ALA A 342 -15.27 -12.07 0.80
C ALA A 342 -14.42 -12.56 -0.38
N ARG A 343 -14.59 -13.82 -0.79
CA ARG A 343 -13.89 -14.43 -1.94
C ARG A 343 -14.38 -13.95 -3.30
N ASP A 344 -15.60 -13.42 -3.33
CA ASP A 344 -16.28 -12.96 -4.55
C ASP A 344 -16.29 -11.42 -4.63
N LEU A 345 -15.60 -10.75 -3.71
CA LEU A 345 -15.58 -9.30 -3.58
C LEU A 345 -14.16 -8.78 -3.45
N VAL A 346 -13.80 -7.83 -4.28
CA VAL A 346 -12.59 -7.02 -4.11
C VAL A 346 -13.00 -5.57 -4.12
N GLY A 347 -12.42 -4.77 -3.26
CA GLY A 347 -12.77 -3.37 -3.20
C GLY A 347 -11.98 -2.58 -2.19
N GLN A 348 -12.45 -1.36 -1.99
CA GLN A 348 -11.85 -0.45 -1.03
C GLN A 348 -12.87 0.50 -0.41
N ILE A 349 -12.58 0.89 0.80
CA ILE A 349 -13.20 2.00 1.51
C ILE A 349 -12.11 3.04 1.72
N GLU A 350 -12.32 4.24 1.22
CA GLU A 350 -11.44 5.37 1.39
C GLU A 350 -12.13 6.43 2.24
N ILE A 351 -11.44 6.94 3.25
CA ILE A 351 -11.92 7.99 4.14
C ILE A 351 -10.88 9.10 4.17
N LEU A 352 -11.32 10.33 3.88
CA LEU A 352 -10.56 11.54 4.14
C LEU A 352 -11.03 12.15 5.45
N ASP A 353 -10.31 11.85 6.51
CA ASP A 353 -10.65 12.30 7.86
C ASP A 353 -9.85 13.55 8.24
N THR A 354 -10.51 14.69 8.15
CA THR A 354 -9.94 15.98 8.52
C THR A 354 -10.16 16.36 9.99
N ASN A 355 -11.00 15.59 10.70
CA ASN A 355 -11.42 15.91 12.06
C ASN A 355 -10.87 14.93 13.10
N ASP A 356 -9.96 14.03 12.71
CA ASP A 356 -9.39 12.97 13.57
C ASP A 356 -10.47 12.07 14.21
N SER A 357 -11.52 11.82 13.43
CA SER A 357 -12.68 11.01 13.84
C SER A 357 -12.38 9.51 13.83
N PHE A 358 -11.43 9.08 12.99
CA PHE A 358 -10.97 7.71 12.85
C PHE A 358 -9.52 7.59 13.37
N LYS A 359 -9.36 6.99 14.55
CA LYS A 359 -8.05 6.85 15.20
C LYS A 359 -7.45 5.49 14.93
N ILE A 360 -6.18 5.47 14.49
CA ILE A 360 -5.43 4.23 14.34
C ILE A 360 -5.00 3.75 15.72
N VAL A 361 -5.18 2.44 16.00
CA VAL A 361 -4.73 1.83 17.27
C VAL A 361 -3.21 1.88 17.43
N SER A 362 -2.73 1.69 18.67
CA SER A 362 -1.31 1.84 19.00
C SER A 362 -0.40 0.84 18.28
N SER A 363 -0.87 -0.37 18.01
CA SER A 363 -0.16 -1.38 17.21
C SER A 363 -0.03 -1.02 15.73
N ARG A 364 -0.73 0.00 15.23
CA ARG A 364 -0.90 0.35 13.82
C ARG A 364 -1.72 -0.66 12.99
N GLU A 365 -2.29 -1.65 13.62
CA GLU A 365 -3.11 -2.69 13.01
C GLU A 365 -4.58 -2.44 13.34
N GLY A 366 -5.24 -1.65 12.50
CA GLY A 366 -6.66 -1.34 12.62
C GLY A 366 -6.99 0.03 13.21
N LEU A 367 -8.29 0.30 13.30
CA LEU A 367 -8.86 1.52 13.86
C LEU A 367 -9.45 1.27 15.24
N VAL A 368 -9.47 2.30 16.06
CA VAL A 368 -10.23 2.31 17.31
C VAL A 368 -11.72 2.16 16.97
N LYS A 369 -12.37 1.17 17.57
CA LYS A 369 -13.80 0.91 17.38
C LYS A 369 -14.60 1.94 18.17
N ASN A 370 -14.91 3.05 17.53
CA ASN A 370 -15.75 4.12 18.07
C ASN A 370 -17.05 4.23 17.25
N ASP A 371 -17.95 5.12 17.62
CA ASP A 371 -19.22 5.35 16.91
C ASP A 371 -19.06 5.60 15.42
N ASN A 372 -17.96 6.26 14.98
CA ASN A 372 -17.73 6.51 13.57
C ASN A 372 -17.34 5.23 12.83
N TYR A 373 -16.50 4.39 13.45
CA TYR A 373 -16.18 3.07 12.94
C TYR A 373 -17.42 2.18 12.84
N GLU A 374 -18.26 2.18 13.87
CA GLU A 374 -19.53 1.41 13.88
C GLU A 374 -20.46 1.88 12.76
N LYS A 375 -20.64 3.19 12.60
CA LYS A 375 -21.42 3.77 11.49
C LYS A 375 -20.87 3.41 10.10
N LEU A 376 -19.58 3.15 9.99
CA LEU A 376 -18.97 2.69 8.74
C LEU A 376 -19.34 1.21 8.47
N VAL A 377 -19.22 0.32 9.47
CA VAL A 377 -19.22 -1.14 9.29
C VAL A 377 -20.40 -1.87 9.94
N GLU A 378 -21.28 -1.19 10.64
CA GLU A 378 -22.43 -1.82 11.32
C GLU A 378 -23.32 -2.56 10.31
N ARG A 379 -23.73 -3.78 10.63
CA ARG A 379 -24.54 -4.63 9.75
C ARG A 379 -25.91 -4.03 9.43
N ASP A 380 -26.54 -3.41 10.42
CA ASP A 380 -27.84 -2.81 10.28
C ASP A 380 -27.73 -1.29 10.30
N GLY A 381 -27.64 -0.70 9.11
CA GLY A 381 -27.58 0.74 8.90
C GLY A 381 -26.20 1.32 8.63
N GLY A 382 -25.12 0.55 8.72
CA GLY A 382 -23.77 1.02 8.40
C GLY A 382 -23.58 1.33 6.92
N LEU A 383 -22.72 2.31 6.63
CA LEU A 383 -22.47 2.81 5.29
C LEU A 383 -22.04 1.71 4.32
N PHE A 384 -21.08 0.87 4.71
CA PHE A 384 -20.59 -0.24 3.87
C PHE A 384 -21.73 -1.19 3.51
N TYR A 385 -22.53 -1.60 4.47
CA TYR A 385 -23.62 -2.55 4.21
C TYR A 385 -24.76 -1.95 3.37
N LYS A 386 -24.99 -0.65 3.46
CA LYS A 386 -25.93 0.05 2.57
C LYS A 386 -25.49 -0.10 1.10
N VAL A 387 -24.19 0.07 0.85
CA VAL A 387 -23.61 -0.08 -0.50
C VAL A 387 -23.62 -1.54 -0.95
N LEU A 388 -23.16 -2.47 -0.08
CA LEU A 388 -23.10 -3.88 -0.37
C LEU A 388 -24.47 -4.47 -0.72
N ARG A 389 -25.51 -4.14 0.04
CA ARG A 389 -26.89 -4.62 -0.21
C ARG A 389 -27.43 -4.18 -1.56
N ARG A 390 -27.04 -3.00 -2.05
CA ARG A 390 -27.40 -2.55 -3.42
C ARG A 390 -26.71 -3.38 -4.49
N LEU A 391 -25.43 -3.69 -4.29
CA LEU A 391 -24.70 -4.59 -5.17
C LEU A 391 -25.32 -5.99 -5.15
N GLU A 392 -25.57 -6.56 -3.98
CA GLU A 392 -26.19 -7.87 -3.78
C GLU A 392 -27.57 -7.94 -4.46
N LYS A 393 -28.40 -6.92 -4.29
CA LYS A 393 -29.71 -6.87 -4.93
C LYS A 393 -29.64 -6.96 -6.44
N TYR A 394 -28.66 -6.35 -7.07
CA TYR A 394 -28.46 -6.46 -8.50
C TYR A 394 -27.88 -7.82 -8.90
N VAL A 395 -26.81 -8.25 -8.25
CA VAL A 395 -26.07 -9.47 -8.64
C VAL A 395 -26.85 -10.73 -8.27
N VAL A 396 -27.41 -10.81 -7.09
CA VAL A 396 -28.09 -12.02 -6.57
C VAL A 396 -29.53 -12.07 -7.03
N ASP A 397 -30.28 -10.99 -6.82
CA ASP A 397 -31.71 -10.99 -7.15
C ASP A 397 -31.95 -10.69 -8.63
N GLY A 398 -31.26 -9.69 -9.18
CA GLY A 398 -31.50 -9.16 -10.53
C GLY A 398 -30.95 -10.07 -11.64
N LEU A 399 -29.73 -10.60 -11.46
CA LEU A 399 -29.09 -11.48 -12.47
C LEU A 399 -29.49 -12.96 -12.27
N ASN A 400 -30.32 -13.27 -11.27
CA ASN A 400 -30.80 -14.62 -10.99
C ASN A 400 -29.68 -15.68 -10.90
N TRP A 401 -28.60 -15.30 -10.25
CA TRP A 401 -27.32 -16.01 -10.17
C TRP A 401 -27.44 -17.48 -9.71
N ASP A 402 -28.43 -17.78 -8.88
CA ASP A 402 -28.65 -19.14 -8.35
C ASP A 402 -29.21 -20.11 -9.37
N SER A 403 -29.80 -19.61 -10.44
CA SER A 403 -30.47 -20.43 -11.45
C SER A 403 -29.58 -20.87 -12.60
N ILE A 404 -28.27 -20.56 -12.55
CA ILE A 404 -27.31 -21.04 -13.57
C ILE A 404 -27.20 -22.58 -13.47
N PRO A 405 -27.51 -23.32 -14.50
CA PRO A 405 -27.40 -24.78 -14.51
C PRO A 405 -25.98 -25.24 -14.18
N GLU A 406 -25.87 -26.40 -13.54
CA GLU A 406 -24.56 -26.93 -13.09
C GLU A 406 -23.63 -27.26 -14.25
N GLU A 407 -24.21 -27.62 -15.43
CA GLU A 407 -23.48 -27.82 -16.69
C GLU A 407 -22.77 -26.54 -17.16
N ASP A 408 -23.42 -25.39 -17.01
CA ASP A 408 -22.82 -24.10 -17.37
C ASP A 408 -21.77 -23.65 -16.37
N LYS A 409 -21.92 -24.01 -15.08
CA LYS A 409 -20.86 -23.81 -14.07
C LYS A 409 -19.59 -24.60 -14.41
N ASN A 410 -19.75 -25.83 -14.93
CA ASN A 410 -18.59 -26.65 -15.33
C ASN A 410 -17.92 -26.10 -16.62
N LYS A 411 -18.68 -25.61 -17.60
CA LYS A 411 -18.13 -24.92 -18.78
C LYS A 411 -17.35 -23.66 -18.36
N VAL A 412 -17.87 -22.90 -17.44
CA VAL A 412 -17.20 -21.72 -16.88
C VAL A 412 -15.87 -22.10 -16.22
N SER A 413 -15.83 -23.21 -15.46
CA SER A 413 -14.57 -23.69 -14.83
C SER A 413 -13.52 -24.12 -15.87
N GLU A 414 -13.93 -24.71 -16.99
CA GLU A 414 -13.01 -25.05 -18.09
C GLU A 414 -12.48 -23.82 -18.81
N ILE A 415 -13.32 -22.82 -19.06
CA ILE A 415 -12.93 -21.55 -19.64
C ILE A 415 -11.95 -20.81 -18.71
N GLU A 416 -12.21 -20.83 -17.38
CA GLU A 416 -11.31 -20.26 -16.38
C GLU A 416 -9.90 -20.85 -16.48
N LYS A 417 -9.79 -22.17 -16.58
CA LYS A 417 -8.51 -22.87 -16.77
C LYS A 417 -7.80 -22.42 -18.05
N LYS A 418 -8.54 -22.30 -19.17
CA LYS A 418 -7.99 -21.85 -20.45
C LYS A 418 -7.55 -20.40 -20.47
N ILE A 419 -8.20 -19.53 -19.70
CA ILE A 419 -7.77 -18.12 -19.51
C ILE A 419 -6.48 -18.07 -18.69
N ILE A 420 -6.40 -18.85 -17.60
CA ILE A 420 -5.21 -18.90 -16.73
C ILE A 420 -4.02 -19.49 -17.48
N SER A 421 -4.23 -20.54 -18.29
CA SER A 421 -3.17 -21.15 -19.12
C SER A 421 -2.72 -20.28 -20.30
N GLY A 422 -3.49 -19.22 -20.63
CA GLY A 422 -3.20 -18.35 -21.77
C GLY A 422 -3.70 -18.91 -23.13
N GLU A 423 -4.42 -20.03 -23.12
CA GLU A 423 -5.02 -20.61 -24.33
C GLU A 423 -6.19 -19.76 -24.87
N LEU A 424 -6.86 -19.01 -23.99
CA LEU A 424 -7.89 -18.04 -24.37
C LEU A 424 -7.40 -16.62 -24.11
N THR A 425 -7.41 -15.80 -25.17
CA THR A 425 -7.10 -14.35 -25.11
C THR A 425 -8.40 -13.54 -25.12
N GLU A 426 -8.33 -12.24 -24.76
CA GLU A 426 -9.48 -11.32 -24.75
C GLU A 426 -10.22 -11.27 -26.10
N ASP A 427 -9.48 -11.35 -27.21
CA ASP A 427 -10.06 -11.31 -28.54
C ASP A 427 -10.88 -12.56 -28.86
N ASN A 428 -10.52 -13.71 -28.31
CA ASN A 428 -11.22 -14.97 -28.51
C ASN A 428 -12.48 -15.12 -27.62
N LEU A 429 -12.55 -14.37 -26.49
CA LEU A 429 -13.73 -14.38 -25.61
C LEU A 429 -14.92 -13.65 -26.23
N LYS A 430 -14.70 -12.60 -27.03
CA LYS A 430 -15.77 -11.86 -27.72
C LYS A 430 -16.53 -12.66 -28.77
N TYR A 431 -15.92 -13.71 -29.31
CA TYR A 431 -16.54 -14.57 -30.33
C TYR A 431 -17.34 -15.77 -29.78
N GLN A 432 -17.36 -15.95 -28.45
CA GLN A 432 -18.14 -17.04 -27.81
C GLN A 432 -19.40 -16.53 -27.09
N GLU A 433 -19.67 -15.23 -27.10
CA GLU A 433 -20.90 -14.63 -26.53
C GLU A 433 -22.05 -14.47 -27.57
N ASP A 434 -21.85 -14.84 -28.85
CA ASP A 434 -22.87 -14.98 -29.90
C ASP A 434 -23.24 -16.47 -30.07
#